data_49e3c9ebcd56a91a1eef28c27b41c101
#
_entry.id   49e3c9ebcd56a91a1eef28c27b41c101
#
_cell.length_a   1.000
_cell.length_b   1.000
_cell.length_c   1.000
_cell.angle_alpha   90.00
_cell.angle_beta   90.00
_cell.angle_gamma   90.00
#
_symmetry.space_group_name_H-M   'P 1'
#
loop_
_entity.id
_entity.type
_entity.pdbx_description
1 polymer ?
#
loop_
_entity_poly.entity_id
_entity_poly.type
_entity_poly.pdbx_seq_one_letter_code
_entity_poly.pdbx_strand_id
1 'polypeptide(L)'
;MDTSGYVKPAEVPEAHLPLIGFIYVIMGEVLVEVEGVPFLCQPGQMLLIPQQSPFAIHFYRNAVGYTGGFAPSILADTKPLRYLTEPLHQGFWFDEGVFMGALFNMLANSFEKGDRVFVEKGLDLLLSRIKPMQKAAFPAAVSRFLESLFNPKQMPGSIASYAAAIGISENYLSRLVKNATGRSVGAWIDIVRIQRAKRLLSETRLPIIDIAAAIGMDDQSYFSRLFKRETSLTPSSFRKKMQG
;
A
#
# COMPACT_ATOMS: atom_id res chain seq x y z
N MET A 1 0.02 -5.15 -18.88
CA MET A 1 -1.19 -5.30 -18.05
C MET A 1 -1.10 -4.25 -16.95
N ASP A 2 -2.16 -3.44 -16.78
CA ASP A 2 -2.20 -2.47 -15.67
C ASP A 2 -2.40 -3.25 -14.35
N THR A 3 -1.35 -3.36 -13.55
CA THR A 3 -1.37 -4.02 -12.25
C THR A 3 -1.57 -3.02 -11.12
N SER A 4 -2.00 -1.79 -11.42
CA SER A 4 -2.41 -0.83 -10.41
C SER A 4 -3.87 -1.09 -10.04
N GLY A 5 -4.16 -1.29 -8.77
CA GLY A 5 -5.49 -1.55 -8.28
C GLY A 5 -5.75 -0.92 -6.92
N TYR A 6 -7.02 -0.91 -6.58
CA TYR A 6 -7.55 -0.54 -5.28
C TYR A 6 -8.19 -1.79 -4.66
N VAL A 7 -7.73 -2.17 -3.50
CA VAL A 7 -8.43 -3.17 -2.70
C VAL A 7 -9.48 -2.40 -1.89
N LYS A 8 -10.77 -2.74 -2.04
CA LYS A 8 -11.80 -2.16 -1.18
C LYS A 8 -11.43 -2.40 0.28
N PRO A 9 -11.45 -1.38 1.15
CA PRO A 9 -11.18 -1.58 2.58
C PRO A 9 -12.12 -2.62 3.23
N ALA A 10 -13.32 -2.83 2.65
CA ALA A 10 -14.27 -3.87 3.08
C ALA A 10 -13.97 -5.27 2.54
N GLU A 11 -13.06 -5.42 1.57
CA GLU A 11 -12.62 -6.71 1.01
C GLU A 11 -11.31 -7.22 1.63
N VAL A 12 -10.58 -6.34 2.30
CA VAL A 12 -9.60 -6.74 3.30
C VAL A 12 -10.42 -6.89 4.57
N PRO A 13 -10.72 -8.09 5.03
CA PRO A 13 -11.39 -8.24 6.31
C PRO A 13 -10.55 -7.43 7.31
N GLU A 14 -11.19 -6.77 8.28
CA GLU A 14 -10.52 -6.46 9.55
C GLU A 14 -10.14 -7.82 10.16
N ALA A 15 -9.20 -8.46 9.52
CA ALA A 15 -8.74 -9.78 9.87
C ALA A 15 -7.86 -9.58 11.07
N HIS A 16 -8.44 -9.71 12.24
CA HIS A 16 -7.72 -10.10 13.44
C HIS A 16 -7.14 -11.50 13.18
N LEU A 17 -6.15 -11.56 12.29
CA LEU A 17 -5.48 -12.80 11.99
C LEU A 17 -4.71 -13.21 13.27
N PRO A 18 -4.89 -14.45 13.75
CA PRO A 18 -4.07 -14.98 14.85
C PRO A 18 -2.61 -15.21 14.39
N LEU A 19 -2.27 -14.74 13.20
CA LEU A 19 -1.01 -14.89 12.52
C LEU A 19 -0.30 -13.53 12.44
N ILE A 20 1.01 -13.57 12.43
CA ILE A 20 1.82 -12.42 12.00
C ILE A 20 1.72 -12.37 10.49
N GLY A 21 1.17 -11.28 9.96
CA GLY A 21 1.06 -11.05 8.53
C GLY A 21 2.38 -10.51 7.94
N PHE A 22 2.58 -10.69 6.65
CA PHE A 22 3.66 -10.01 5.93
C PHE A 22 3.26 -9.60 4.52
N ILE A 23 3.89 -8.53 4.05
CA ILE A 23 3.86 -8.08 2.66
C ILE A 23 5.30 -7.86 2.22
N TYR A 24 5.75 -8.60 1.20
CA TYR A 24 7.08 -8.44 0.59
C TYR A 24 6.93 -7.97 -0.85
N VAL A 25 7.62 -6.90 -1.22
CA VAL A 25 7.55 -6.28 -2.54
C VAL A 25 8.80 -6.64 -3.35
N ILE A 26 8.61 -7.28 -4.51
CA ILE A 26 9.68 -7.58 -5.48
C ILE A 26 9.80 -6.45 -6.49
N MET A 27 8.67 -5.94 -6.97
CA MET A 27 8.60 -4.87 -7.97
C MET A 27 7.42 -3.95 -7.67
N GLY A 28 7.52 -2.67 -8.09
CA GLY A 28 6.48 -1.70 -7.86
C GLY A 28 6.46 -1.18 -6.43
N GLU A 29 5.29 -0.85 -5.92
CA GLU A 29 5.14 -0.28 -4.57
C GLU A 29 3.74 -0.52 -4.02
N VAL A 30 3.65 -0.62 -2.70
CA VAL A 30 2.39 -0.80 -1.97
C VAL A 30 2.37 0.16 -0.78
N LEU A 31 1.30 0.95 -0.64
CA LEU A 31 1.04 1.74 0.56
C LEU A 31 0.09 0.97 1.46
N VAL A 32 0.57 0.63 2.63
CA VAL A 32 -0.17 -0.11 3.66
C VAL A 32 -0.28 0.77 4.89
N GLU A 33 -1.44 0.80 5.50
CA GLU A 33 -1.65 1.37 6.83
C GLU A 33 -1.76 0.22 7.83
N VAL A 34 -1.03 0.32 8.92
CA VAL A 34 -1.12 -0.61 10.06
C VAL A 34 -1.36 0.22 11.31
N GLU A 35 -2.45 -0.05 12.02
CA GLU A 35 -2.83 0.69 13.24
C GLU A 35 -2.85 2.23 13.04
N GLY A 36 -3.33 2.70 11.90
CA GLY A 36 -3.35 4.13 11.55
C GLY A 36 -2.01 4.68 11.05
N VAL A 37 -0.94 3.89 11.00
CA VAL A 37 0.39 4.33 10.53
C VAL A 37 0.62 3.88 9.09
N PRO A 38 0.82 4.82 8.14
CA PRO A 38 1.07 4.47 6.75
C PRO A 38 2.53 4.06 6.50
N PHE A 39 2.72 3.00 5.71
CA PHE A 39 4.00 2.47 5.26
C PHE A 39 4.01 2.34 3.73
N LEU A 40 4.98 2.94 3.06
CA LEU A 40 5.21 2.73 1.64
C LEU A 40 6.27 1.65 1.45
N CYS A 41 5.83 0.46 1.09
CA CYS A 41 6.71 -0.67 0.80
C CYS A 41 7.21 -0.58 -0.65
N GLN A 42 8.52 -0.64 -0.83
CA GLN A 42 9.24 -0.58 -2.09
C GLN A 42 9.96 -1.91 -2.39
N PRO A 43 10.52 -2.09 -3.59
CA PRO A 43 11.23 -3.32 -3.94
C PRO A 43 12.32 -3.68 -2.92
N GLY A 44 12.37 -4.95 -2.54
CA GLY A 44 13.28 -5.48 -1.53
C GLY A 44 12.84 -5.23 -0.09
N GLN A 45 11.69 -4.60 0.13
CA GLN A 45 11.18 -4.32 1.47
C GLN A 45 10.08 -5.30 1.87
N MET A 46 10.06 -5.64 3.14
CA MET A 46 9.01 -6.43 3.78
C MET A 46 8.39 -5.63 4.92
N LEU A 47 7.08 -5.59 4.96
CA LEU A 47 6.31 -5.13 6.11
C LEU A 47 5.80 -6.35 6.87
N LEU A 48 6.08 -6.41 8.16
CA LEU A 48 5.44 -7.34 9.08
C LEU A 48 4.24 -6.66 9.72
N ILE A 49 3.13 -7.37 9.78
CA ILE A 49 1.87 -6.91 10.37
C ILE A 49 1.68 -7.71 11.66
N PRO A 50 1.72 -7.08 12.83
CA PRO A 50 1.56 -7.78 14.10
C PRO A 50 0.22 -8.52 14.18
N GLN A 51 0.16 -9.54 15.05
CA GLN A 51 -1.11 -10.24 15.30
C GLN A 51 -2.19 -9.27 15.74
N GLN A 52 -3.40 -9.48 15.24
CA GLN A 52 -4.59 -8.71 15.59
C GLN A 52 -4.50 -7.20 15.28
N SER A 53 -3.43 -6.74 14.61
CA SER A 53 -3.33 -5.35 14.18
C SER A 53 -4.24 -5.10 12.97
N PRO A 54 -5.11 -4.10 13.02
CA PRO A 54 -5.87 -3.68 11.86
C PRO A 54 -4.92 -3.12 10.79
N PHE A 55 -5.13 -3.52 9.54
CA PHE A 55 -4.36 -2.98 8.42
C PHE A 55 -5.23 -2.76 7.19
N ALA A 56 -4.81 -1.86 6.33
CA ALA A 56 -5.46 -1.58 5.05
C ALA A 56 -4.41 -1.34 3.95
N ILE A 57 -4.66 -1.90 2.77
CA ILE A 57 -3.86 -1.57 1.57
C ILE A 57 -4.55 -0.41 0.87
N HIS A 58 -3.96 0.78 0.95
CA HIS A 58 -4.54 1.99 0.36
C HIS A 58 -4.20 2.16 -1.11
N PHE A 59 -3.05 1.66 -1.53
CA PHE A 59 -2.56 1.86 -2.89
C PHE A 59 -1.53 0.80 -3.26
N TYR A 60 -1.55 0.37 -4.53
CA TYR A 60 -0.45 -0.36 -5.14
C TYR A 60 -0.26 0.06 -6.62
N ARG A 61 0.97 0.04 -7.09
CA ARG A 61 1.32 0.35 -8.48
C ARG A 61 2.35 -0.64 -8.98
N ASN A 62 2.00 -1.35 -10.08
CA ASN A 62 2.86 -2.36 -10.69
C ASN A 62 3.47 -3.33 -9.67
N ALA A 63 2.71 -3.60 -8.60
CA ALA A 63 3.21 -4.37 -7.49
C ALA A 63 3.23 -5.86 -7.83
N VAL A 64 4.40 -6.45 -7.64
CA VAL A 64 4.62 -7.89 -7.67
C VAL A 64 5.33 -8.25 -6.37
N GLY A 65 4.88 -9.30 -5.70
CA GLY A 65 5.45 -9.69 -4.42
C GLY A 65 4.69 -10.84 -3.80
N TYR A 66 4.92 -11.03 -2.53
CA TYR A 66 4.28 -12.05 -1.72
C TYR A 66 3.56 -11.45 -0.52
N THR A 67 2.43 -12.02 -0.19
CA THR A 67 1.71 -11.73 1.05
C THR A 67 1.31 -13.04 1.70
N GLY A 68 1.28 -13.08 3.00
CA GLY A 68 0.91 -14.27 3.75
C GLY A 68 0.93 -14.02 5.25
N GLY A 69 0.83 -15.09 6.01
CA GLY A 69 0.92 -15.04 7.47
C GLY A 69 1.50 -16.33 8.03
N PHE A 70 2.12 -16.23 9.18
CA PHE A 70 2.70 -17.36 9.90
C PHE A 70 2.39 -17.28 11.40
N ALA A 71 2.33 -18.45 12.04
CA ALA A 71 2.08 -18.52 13.47
C ALA A 71 3.30 -18.01 14.26
N PRO A 72 3.12 -17.25 15.34
CA PRO A 72 4.22 -16.79 16.19
C PRO A 72 5.10 -17.92 16.74
N SER A 73 4.53 -19.13 16.91
CA SER A 73 5.27 -20.31 17.35
C SER A 73 6.44 -20.70 16.44
N ILE A 74 6.40 -20.31 15.16
CA ILE A 74 7.52 -20.51 14.22
C ILE A 74 8.75 -19.69 14.63
N LEU A 75 8.53 -18.61 15.38
CA LEU A 75 9.58 -17.67 15.80
C LEU A 75 10.19 -18.00 17.17
N ALA A 76 9.72 -19.05 17.83
CA ALA A 76 10.05 -19.34 19.23
C ALA A 76 11.57 -19.45 19.53
N ASP A 77 12.36 -19.82 18.51
CA ASP A 77 13.81 -20.00 18.63
C ASP A 77 14.64 -18.88 17.95
N THR A 78 14.00 -17.87 17.36
CA THR A 78 14.71 -16.82 16.60
C THR A 78 14.82 -15.51 17.35
N LYS A 79 16.02 -14.91 17.36
CA LYS A 79 16.29 -13.57 17.94
C LYS A 79 15.42 -12.41 17.40
N PRO A 80 14.78 -12.49 16.21
CA PRO A 80 13.88 -11.46 15.70
C PRO A 80 12.61 -11.25 16.54
N LEU A 81 12.24 -12.17 17.44
CA LEU A 81 11.04 -12.08 18.29
C LEU A 81 10.91 -10.77 19.07
N ARG A 82 12.03 -10.18 19.48
CA ARG A 82 12.00 -8.89 20.19
C ARG A 82 11.39 -7.77 19.37
N TYR A 83 11.56 -7.81 18.05
CA TYR A 83 11.00 -6.82 17.13
C TYR A 83 9.52 -7.07 16.81
N LEU A 84 9.01 -8.26 17.10
CA LEU A 84 7.64 -8.67 16.78
C LEU A 84 6.69 -8.59 17.99
N THR A 85 7.23 -8.44 19.20
CA THR A 85 6.46 -8.35 20.44
C THR A 85 6.30 -6.93 20.97
N GLU A 86 7.08 -5.97 20.46
CA GLU A 86 6.87 -4.55 20.72
C GLU A 86 5.92 -3.97 19.66
N PRO A 87 5.18 -2.88 19.95
CA PRO A 87 4.30 -2.27 18.94
C PRO A 87 5.12 -1.89 17.71
N LEU A 88 4.99 -2.71 16.68
CA LEU A 88 5.83 -2.67 15.49
C LEU A 88 5.30 -1.64 14.50
N HIS A 89 5.68 -0.42 14.69
CA HIS A 89 5.61 0.60 13.65
C HIS A 89 6.87 0.57 12.76
N GLN A 90 7.43 -0.61 12.48
CA GLN A 90 8.70 -0.74 11.77
C GLN A 90 8.55 -1.64 10.54
N GLY A 91 8.90 -1.11 9.39
CA GLY A 91 9.19 -1.91 8.21
C GLY A 91 10.55 -2.60 8.33
N PHE A 92 10.78 -3.59 7.49
CA PHE A 92 12.04 -4.32 7.40
C PHE A 92 12.52 -4.30 5.96
N TRP A 93 13.81 -4.44 5.74
CA TRP A 93 14.39 -4.56 4.42
C TRP A 93 15.43 -5.68 4.37
N PHE A 94 15.73 -6.13 3.17
CA PHE A 94 16.72 -7.17 2.91
C PHE A 94 17.87 -6.60 2.08
N ASP A 95 19.11 -6.87 2.47
CA ASP A 95 20.28 -6.47 1.70
C ASP A 95 20.43 -7.26 0.39
N GLU A 96 19.85 -8.46 0.33
CA GLU A 96 20.03 -9.45 -0.75
C GLU A 96 18.69 -9.69 -1.48
N GLY A 97 18.14 -8.63 -2.08
CA GLY A 97 16.79 -8.67 -2.67
C GLY A 97 16.56 -9.79 -3.69
N VAL A 98 17.55 -10.11 -4.53
CA VAL A 98 17.43 -11.19 -5.53
C VAL A 98 17.36 -12.56 -4.84
N PHE A 99 18.20 -12.81 -3.86
CA PHE A 99 18.21 -14.05 -3.08
C PHE A 99 16.88 -14.20 -2.33
N MET A 100 16.39 -13.13 -1.71
CA MET A 100 15.15 -13.15 -0.96
C MET A 100 13.93 -13.41 -1.85
N GLY A 101 13.90 -12.83 -3.05
CA GLY A 101 12.84 -13.12 -4.03
C GLY A 101 12.84 -14.60 -4.45
N ALA A 102 14.00 -15.19 -4.67
CA ALA A 102 14.12 -16.62 -4.97
C ALA A 102 13.67 -17.51 -3.80
N LEU A 103 14.07 -17.15 -2.57
CA LEU A 103 13.65 -17.87 -1.36
C LEU A 103 12.13 -17.82 -1.18
N PHE A 104 11.49 -16.66 -1.34
CA PHE A 104 10.04 -16.54 -1.29
C PHE A 104 9.34 -17.42 -2.34
N ASN A 105 9.89 -17.47 -3.55
CA ASN A 105 9.35 -18.31 -4.63
C ASN A 105 9.41 -19.80 -4.27
N MET A 106 10.54 -20.23 -3.69
CA MET A 106 10.71 -21.61 -3.21
C MET A 106 9.76 -21.93 -2.07
N LEU A 107 9.59 -21.00 -1.11
CA LEU A 107 8.66 -21.16 0.01
C LEU A 107 7.22 -21.26 -0.46
N ALA A 108 6.78 -20.42 -1.39
CA ALA A 108 5.44 -20.45 -1.95
C ALA A 108 5.17 -21.79 -2.63
N ASN A 109 6.09 -22.28 -3.49
CA ASN A 109 5.97 -23.55 -4.15
C ASN A 109 5.94 -24.75 -3.18
N SER A 110 6.74 -24.68 -2.10
CA SER A 110 6.77 -25.74 -1.09
C SER A 110 5.52 -25.73 -0.20
N PHE A 111 4.99 -24.54 0.08
CA PHE A 111 3.71 -24.39 0.79
C PHE A 111 2.55 -25.03 0.02
N GLU A 112 2.46 -24.77 -1.29
CA GLU A 112 1.45 -25.40 -2.16
C GLU A 112 1.55 -26.92 -2.20
N LYS A 113 2.78 -27.47 -2.08
CA LYS A 113 3.03 -28.92 -2.02
C LYS A 113 2.84 -29.53 -0.62
N GLY A 114 2.56 -28.71 0.40
CA GLY A 114 2.38 -29.15 1.77
C GLY A 114 3.68 -29.52 2.50
N ASP A 115 4.84 -29.12 1.98
CA ASP A 115 6.16 -29.33 2.62
C ASP A 115 6.37 -28.36 3.78
N ARG A 116 5.77 -28.67 4.92
CA ARG A 116 5.81 -27.84 6.12
C ARG A 116 7.21 -27.64 6.66
N VAL A 117 8.03 -28.69 6.63
CA VAL A 117 9.39 -28.62 7.20
C VAL A 117 10.25 -27.60 6.43
N PHE A 118 10.20 -27.64 5.09
CA PHE A 118 10.89 -26.67 4.27
C PHE A 118 10.40 -25.25 4.50
N VAL A 119 9.08 -25.07 4.57
CA VAL A 119 8.46 -23.76 4.81
C VAL A 119 8.89 -23.18 6.16
N GLU A 120 8.86 -23.96 7.23
CA GLU A 120 9.28 -23.52 8.58
C GLU A 120 10.76 -23.11 8.61
N LYS A 121 11.64 -23.98 8.09
CA LYS A 121 13.08 -23.68 8.06
C LYS A 121 13.42 -22.52 7.13
N GLY A 122 12.73 -22.39 6.03
CA GLY A 122 12.91 -21.28 5.09
C GLY A 122 12.41 -19.95 5.66
N LEU A 123 11.30 -19.94 6.40
CA LEU A 123 10.82 -18.76 7.13
C LEU A 123 11.81 -18.35 8.22
N ASP A 124 12.35 -19.31 8.97
CA ASP A 124 13.39 -19.04 9.97
C ASP A 124 14.63 -18.39 9.34
N LEU A 125 15.12 -18.95 8.22
CA LEU A 125 16.21 -18.35 7.45
C LEU A 125 15.87 -16.93 6.98
N LEU A 126 14.67 -16.71 6.41
CA LEU A 126 14.21 -15.42 5.95
C LEU A 126 14.21 -14.40 7.09
N LEU A 127 13.60 -14.77 8.21
CA LEU A 127 13.48 -13.89 9.38
C LEU A 127 14.83 -13.60 10.04
N SER A 128 15.80 -14.52 9.94
CA SER A 128 17.16 -14.29 10.42
C SER A 128 17.92 -13.21 9.63
N ARG A 129 17.46 -12.90 8.41
CA ARG A 129 18.08 -11.93 7.50
C ARG A 129 17.38 -10.57 7.46
N ILE A 130 16.22 -10.42 8.10
CA ILE A 130 15.56 -9.12 8.15
C ILE A 130 16.36 -8.12 8.98
N LYS A 131 16.38 -6.90 8.50
CA LYS A 131 16.97 -5.76 9.22
C LYS A 131 15.89 -4.71 9.42
N PRO A 132 15.73 -4.18 10.67
CA PRO A 132 14.80 -3.09 10.91
C PRO A 132 15.13 -1.91 9.99
N MET A 133 14.11 -1.33 9.38
CA MET A 133 14.28 -0.07 8.67
C MET A 133 14.56 1.03 9.70
N GLN A 134 15.69 1.71 9.59
CA GLN A 134 16.01 2.85 10.47
C GLN A 134 15.01 4.01 10.30
N LYS A 135 14.15 3.94 9.30
CA LYS A 135 13.15 4.97 8.95
C LYS A 135 11.79 4.32 8.80
N ALA A 136 11.21 3.94 9.93
CA ALA A 136 9.98 3.14 9.95
C ALA A 136 8.73 3.95 9.65
N ALA A 137 8.57 5.11 10.20
CA ALA A 137 7.37 5.93 10.01
C ALA A 137 7.70 7.20 9.21
N PHE A 138 6.76 7.64 8.41
CA PHE A 138 6.83 8.97 7.82
C PHE A 138 6.88 10.04 8.92
N PRO A 139 7.48 11.22 8.66
CA PRO A 139 7.31 12.37 9.54
C PRO A 139 5.82 12.59 9.84
N ALA A 140 5.47 12.95 11.07
CA ALA A 140 4.07 13.07 11.51
C ALA A 140 3.17 13.90 10.57
N ALA A 141 3.72 14.94 9.94
CA ALA A 141 3.00 15.74 8.96
C ALA A 141 2.68 14.95 7.66
N VAL A 142 3.59 14.06 7.23
CA VAL A 142 3.38 13.21 6.05
C VAL A 142 2.37 12.12 6.36
N SER A 143 2.45 11.49 7.54
CA SER A 143 1.44 10.52 7.99
C SER A 143 0.05 11.14 7.99
N ARG A 144 -0.12 12.29 8.67
CA ARG A 144 -1.42 13.00 8.70
C ARG A 144 -1.94 13.39 7.32
N PHE A 145 -1.04 13.78 6.40
CA PHE A 145 -1.41 14.04 5.02
C PHE A 145 -1.96 12.77 4.33
N LEU A 146 -1.25 11.65 4.42
CA LEU A 146 -1.65 10.40 3.79
C LEU A 146 -2.95 9.85 4.40
N GLU A 147 -3.09 9.85 5.73
CA GLU A 147 -4.32 9.47 6.43
C GLU A 147 -5.53 10.30 5.95
N SER A 148 -5.38 11.63 5.92
CA SER A 148 -6.43 12.52 5.44
C SER A 148 -6.75 12.29 3.96
N LEU A 149 -5.74 12.09 3.11
CA LEU A 149 -5.87 11.88 1.68
C LEU A 149 -6.61 10.57 1.35
N PHE A 150 -6.30 9.49 2.06
CA PHE A 150 -6.91 8.18 1.85
C PHE A 150 -8.22 7.98 2.62
N ASN A 151 -8.63 8.93 3.46
CA ASN A 151 -9.91 8.86 4.14
C ASN A 151 -11.07 8.80 3.13
N PRO A 152 -11.87 7.71 3.06
CA PRO A 152 -12.92 7.54 2.07
C PRO A 152 -14.07 8.54 2.25
N LYS A 153 -14.23 9.10 3.46
CA LYS A 153 -15.29 10.07 3.80
C LYS A 153 -14.97 11.49 3.37
N GLN A 154 -13.73 11.77 2.97
CA GLN A 154 -13.30 13.11 2.58
C GLN A 154 -13.05 13.18 1.08
N MET A 155 -13.47 14.27 0.43
CA MET A 155 -13.09 14.56 -0.96
C MET A 155 -11.60 14.92 -1.01
N PRO A 156 -10.85 14.48 -2.05
CA PRO A 156 -9.49 14.92 -2.24
C PRO A 156 -9.43 16.43 -2.42
N GLY A 157 -8.77 17.10 -1.48
CA GLY A 157 -8.63 18.55 -1.45
C GLY A 157 -7.51 19.09 -2.36
N SER A 158 -7.19 20.36 -2.18
CA SER A 158 -6.01 21.02 -2.76
C SER A 158 -4.80 20.86 -1.83
N ILE A 159 -3.61 21.16 -2.34
CA ILE A 159 -2.38 21.20 -1.52
C ILE A 159 -2.56 22.18 -0.35
N ALA A 160 -3.15 23.36 -0.65
CA ALA A 160 -3.44 24.37 0.35
C ALA A 160 -4.33 23.85 1.49
N SER A 161 -5.42 23.12 1.16
CA SER A 161 -6.34 22.58 2.16
C SER A 161 -5.67 21.55 3.08
N TYR A 162 -4.82 20.68 2.54
CA TYR A 162 -4.08 19.71 3.35
C TYR A 162 -3.02 20.41 4.23
N ALA A 163 -2.29 21.38 3.68
CA ALA A 163 -1.29 22.14 4.42
C ALA A 163 -1.93 22.89 5.59
N ALA A 164 -3.05 23.57 5.35
CA ALA A 164 -3.82 24.28 6.36
C ALA A 164 -4.34 23.34 7.47
N ALA A 165 -4.90 22.17 7.10
CA ALA A 165 -5.39 21.20 8.06
C ALA A 165 -4.28 20.62 8.95
N ILE A 166 -3.04 20.56 8.45
CA ILE A 166 -1.87 20.07 9.19
C ILE A 166 -1.20 21.19 10.00
N GLY A 167 -1.47 22.47 9.67
CA GLY A 167 -0.89 23.65 10.32
C GLY A 167 0.53 24.00 9.82
N ILE A 168 0.82 23.74 8.54
CA ILE A 168 2.12 24.04 7.91
C ILE A 168 1.92 24.74 6.55
N SER A 169 3.01 25.31 5.99
CA SER A 169 2.95 25.90 4.66
C SER A 169 2.91 24.83 3.55
N GLU A 170 2.32 25.17 2.40
CA GLU A 170 2.25 24.29 1.21
C GLU A 170 3.66 23.89 0.73
N ASN A 171 4.60 24.82 0.72
CA ASN A 171 5.98 24.56 0.30
C ASN A 171 6.66 23.56 1.25
N TYR A 172 6.42 23.69 2.54
CA TYR A 172 6.98 22.77 3.54
C TYR A 172 6.37 21.37 3.42
N LEU A 173 5.03 21.27 3.29
CA LEU A 173 4.34 20.00 3.04
C LEU A 173 4.87 19.35 1.76
N SER A 174 4.96 20.09 0.65
CA SER A 174 5.44 19.58 -0.64
C SER A 174 6.85 18.99 -0.55
N ARG A 175 7.76 19.69 0.15
CA ARG A 175 9.12 19.21 0.39
C ARG A 175 9.16 17.96 1.25
N LEU A 176 8.41 17.93 2.36
CA LEU A 176 8.37 16.77 3.26
C LEU A 176 7.83 15.53 2.56
N VAL A 177 6.69 15.66 1.87
CA VAL A 177 6.05 14.55 1.16
C VAL A 177 6.97 14.03 0.04
N LYS A 178 7.56 14.93 -0.76
CA LYS A 178 8.48 14.54 -1.83
C LYS A 178 9.71 13.82 -1.31
N ASN A 179 10.31 14.30 -0.21
CA ASN A 179 11.49 13.66 0.38
C ASN A 179 11.18 12.32 1.02
N ALA A 180 10.02 12.19 1.66
CA ALA A 180 9.62 10.98 2.36
C ALA A 180 9.12 9.87 1.43
N THR A 181 8.38 10.25 0.37
CA THR A 181 7.68 9.29 -0.51
C THR A 181 8.22 9.21 -1.93
N GLY A 182 9.15 10.09 -2.30
CA GLY A 182 9.63 10.23 -3.68
C GLY A 182 8.64 10.91 -4.63
N ARG A 183 7.41 11.25 -4.17
CA ARG A 183 6.32 11.81 -4.99
C ARG A 183 5.89 13.18 -4.51
N SER A 184 5.40 14.01 -5.44
CA SER A 184 4.78 15.28 -5.08
C SER A 184 3.40 15.08 -4.43
N VAL A 185 2.95 16.05 -3.65
CA VAL A 185 1.59 16.09 -3.06
C VAL A 185 0.53 15.98 -4.16
N GLY A 186 0.69 16.74 -5.27
CA GLY A 186 -0.22 16.68 -6.40
C GLY A 186 -0.33 15.28 -7.02
N ALA A 187 0.80 14.57 -7.18
CA ALA A 187 0.80 13.21 -7.69
C ALA A 187 0.06 12.23 -6.77
N TRP A 188 0.16 12.39 -5.45
CA TRP A 188 -0.61 11.60 -4.49
C TRP A 188 -2.11 11.90 -4.57
N ILE A 189 -2.49 13.17 -4.70
CA ILE A 189 -3.90 13.59 -4.88
C ILE A 189 -4.46 12.96 -6.17
N ASP A 190 -3.73 13.03 -7.28
CA ASP A 190 -4.13 12.44 -8.56
C ASP A 190 -4.33 10.92 -8.45
N ILE A 191 -3.42 10.22 -7.76
CA ILE A 191 -3.55 8.78 -7.49
C ILE A 191 -4.89 8.47 -6.80
N VAL A 192 -5.23 9.17 -5.73
CA VAL A 192 -6.48 8.93 -4.99
C VAL A 192 -7.69 9.27 -5.82
N ARG A 193 -7.65 10.37 -6.57
CA ARG A 193 -8.72 10.75 -7.51
C ARG A 193 -8.99 9.65 -8.54
N ILE A 194 -7.94 9.14 -9.17
CA ILE A 194 -8.07 8.07 -10.17
C ILE A 194 -8.58 6.77 -9.57
N GLN A 195 -8.14 6.40 -8.36
CA GLN A 195 -8.66 5.22 -7.67
C GLN A 195 -10.16 5.35 -7.37
N ARG A 196 -10.61 6.49 -6.87
CA ARG A 196 -12.04 6.76 -6.63
C ARG A 196 -12.83 6.75 -7.94
N ALA A 197 -12.28 7.32 -9.02
CA ALA A 197 -12.89 7.27 -10.34
C ALA A 197 -13.03 5.83 -10.85
N LYS A 198 -12.00 4.99 -10.72
CA LYS A 198 -12.07 3.57 -11.08
C LYS A 198 -13.22 2.87 -10.36
N ARG A 199 -13.37 3.10 -9.05
CA ARG A 199 -14.46 2.54 -8.26
C ARG A 199 -15.83 3.01 -8.76
N LEU A 200 -16.03 4.32 -8.93
CA LEU A 200 -17.30 4.87 -9.41
C LEU A 200 -17.64 4.37 -10.81
N LEU A 201 -16.64 4.24 -11.70
CA LEU A 201 -16.82 3.69 -13.05
C LEU A 201 -17.23 2.22 -13.05
N SER A 202 -16.73 1.42 -12.08
CA SER A 202 -17.05 0.00 -11.96
C SER A 202 -18.41 -0.24 -11.30
N GLU A 203 -18.74 0.56 -10.29
CA GLU A 203 -19.89 0.30 -9.38
C GLU A 203 -21.13 1.10 -9.76
N THR A 204 -21.01 2.13 -10.59
CA THR A 204 -22.12 3.04 -10.90
C THR A 204 -22.30 3.29 -12.39
N ARG A 205 -23.47 3.82 -12.75
CA ARG A 205 -23.77 4.31 -14.10
C ARG A 205 -23.71 5.84 -14.20
N LEU A 206 -23.11 6.53 -13.22
CA LEU A 206 -22.99 7.98 -13.22
C LEU A 206 -22.35 8.49 -14.53
N PRO A 207 -22.80 9.60 -15.10
CA PRO A 207 -22.14 10.28 -16.21
C PRO A 207 -20.66 10.56 -15.89
N ILE A 208 -19.82 10.57 -16.90
CA ILE A 208 -18.37 10.81 -16.73
C ILE A 208 -18.09 12.18 -16.10
N ILE A 209 -18.91 13.18 -16.43
CA ILE A 209 -18.83 14.53 -15.85
C ILE A 209 -19.12 14.50 -14.35
N ASP A 210 -20.14 13.76 -13.92
CA ASP A 210 -20.49 13.65 -12.51
C ASP A 210 -19.42 12.89 -11.70
N ILE A 211 -18.78 11.90 -12.33
CA ILE A 211 -17.62 11.21 -11.72
C ILE A 211 -16.46 12.18 -11.56
N ALA A 212 -16.15 13.00 -12.57
CA ALA A 212 -15.12 14.01 -12.47
C ALA A 212 -15.41 14.97 -11.29
N ALA A 213 -16.62 15.50 -11.19
CA ALA A 213 -17.04 16.35 -10.08
C ALA A 213 -16.94 15.62 -8.73
N ALA A 214 -17.38 14.35 -8.65
CA ALA A 214 -17.34 13.55 -7.42
C ALA A 214 -15.94 13.25 -6.90
N ILE A 215 -14.90 13.40 -7.73
CA ILE A 215 -13.49 13.25 -7.32
C ILE A 215 -12.77 14.59 -7.16
N GLY A 216 -13.51 15.71 -7.20
CA GLY A 216 -12.95 17.06 -7.05
C GLY A 216 -12.21 17.56 -8.30
N MET A 217 -12.71 17.25 -9.49
CA MET A 217 -12.19 17.71 -10.78
C MET A 217 -13.30 18.37 -11.59
N ASP A 218 -13.23 19.68 -11.78
CA ASP A 218 -14.26 20.45 -12.50
C ASP A 218 -14.14 20.30 -14.03
N ASP A 219 -12.93 20.02 -14.53
CA ASP A 219 -12.68 19.84 -15.98
C ASP A 219 -12.70 18.34 -16.36
N GLN A 220 -13.81 17.91 -16.97
CA GLN A 220 -13.97 16.54 -17.49
C GLN A 220 -12.90 16.17 -18.53
N SER A 221 -12.45 17.12 -19.34
CA SER A 221 -11.44 16.86 -20.37
C SER A 221 -10.07 16.59 -19.73
N TYR A 222 -9.72 17.38 -18.73
CA TYR A 222 -8.50 17.14 -17.92
C TYR A 222 -8.59 15.79 -17.19
N PHE A 223 -9.74 15.50 -16.54
CA PHE A 223 -9.97 14.20 -15.92
C PHE A 223 -9.77 13.05 -16.91
N SER A 224 -10.35 13.12 -18.11
CA SER A 224 -10.25 12.06 -19.11
C SER A 224 -8.81 11.84 -19.58
N ARG A 225 -8.03 12.91 -19.77
CA ARG A 225 -6.60 12.83 -20.11
C ARG A 225 -5.78 12.22 -18.97
N LEU A 226 -6.00 12.68 -17.74
CA LEU A 226 -5.33 12.16 -16.54
C LEU A 226 -5.65 10.67 -16.38
N PHE A 227 -6.92 10.29 -16.43
CA PHE A 227 -7.37 8.92 -16.29
C PHE A 227 -6.72 8.00 -17.35
N LYS A 228 -6.70 8.44 -18.62
CA LYS A 228 -6.04 7.69 -19.71
C LYS A 228 -4.53 7.55 -19.50
N ARG A 229 -3.87 8.60 -19.02
CA ARG A 229 -2.43 8.58 -18.70
C ARG A 229 -2.13 7.54 -17.61
N GLU A 230 -2.97 7.48 -16.55
CA GLU A 230 -2.73 6.62 -15.38
C GLU A 230 -3.22 5.17 -15.58
N THR A 231 -4.16 4.94 -16.54
CA THR A 231 -4.79 3.61 -16.70
C THR A 231 -4.63 3.01 -18.09
N SER A 232 -4.07 3.77 -19.03
CA SER A 232 -3.99 3.44 -20.48
C SER A 232 -5.36 3.33 -21.18
N LEU A 233 -6.47 3.54 -20.48
CA LEU A 233 -7.84 3.47 -20.99
C LEU A 233 -8.56 4.80 -20.77
N THR A 234 -9.48 5.15 -21.67
CA THR A 234 -10.41 6.25 -21.37
C THR A 234 -11.41 5.83 -20.29
N PRO A 235 -12.01 6.77 -19.53
CA PRO A 235 -13.03 6.44 -18.54
C PRO A 235 -14.17 5.57 -19.09
N SER A 236 -14.65 5.89 -20.29
CA SER A 236 -15.72 5.13 -20.95
C SER A 236 -15.28 3.71 -21.34
N SER A 237 -14.07 3.56 -21.87
CA SER A 237 -13.50 2.23 -22.22
C SER A 237 -13.26 1.39 -20.97
N PHE A 238 -12.80 2.03 -19.88
CA PHE A 238 -12.62 1.36 -18.61
C PHE A 238 -13.95 0.84 -18.05
N ARG A 239 -14.99 1.69 -18.03
CA ARG A 239 -16.35 1.29 -17.62
C ARG A 239 -16.85 0.09 -18.40
N LYS A 240 -16.77 0.15 -19.74
CA LYS A 240 -17.22 -0.94 -20.60
C LYS A 240 -16.51 -2.25 -20.27
N LYS A 241 -15.20 -2.20 -19.99
CA LYS A 241 -14.41 -3.38 -19.61
C LYS A 241 -14.80 -3.97 -18.25
N MET A 242 -15.25 -3.13 -17.29
CA MET A 242 -15.56 -3.57 -15.94
C MET A 242 -17.02 -4.00 -15.74
N GLN A 243 -17.92 -3.52 -16.57
CA GLN A 243 -19.37 -3.77 -16.48
C GLN A 243 -19.91 -4.70 -17.57
N GLY A 244 -19.11 -5.04 -18.58
CA GLY A 244 -19.44 -5.99 -19.65
C GLY A 244 -18.72 -7.29 -19.47
#